data_fcf0f0048bb201987634ba29c17d92ad
#
_entry.id   fcf0f0048bb201987634ba29c17d92ad
#
_cell.length_a   1.000
_cell.length_b   1.000
_cell.length_c   1.000
_cell.angle_alpha   90.00
_cell.angle_beta   90.00
_cell.angle_gamma   90.00
#
_symmetry.space_group_name_H-M   'P 1'
#
loop_
_entity.id
_entity.type
_entity.pdbx_description
1 polymer ?
#
loop_
_entity_poly.entity_id
_entity_poly.type
_entity_poly.pdbx_seq_one_letter_code
_entity_poly.pdbx_strand_id
1 'polypeptide(L)'
;MVTKGKNEIVTTPVEHPAILQTCDFLSSHGAKINYLHVSNHGDLDLNEFESLLNERTALASVMWANNETGNIYPVEKLAEIAYNHGVMFHTDAVQAVAKIPVDLKKTKINMLSFSGHKIHAPKGVGVLYVRRGTRFVPFMKGGHQERGRRAGTENVPYIVGLGVACELAKKNLETVSTRVKALRDKLEKGILSSIPECFVTGDEAVRTDNTLNVAFKFVEGEAILLMLNEYGIAASSGSACSSESLEPSHVMRAMNVPFSAAHGTIRFSLSRFTTEEEIDKTLQVLPGIIENLRNLSPYWKQGKPQIQGLDHDFDADSKEVRA
;
A
#
# COMPACT_ATOMS: atom_id res chain seq x y z
N MET A 1 -22.60 10.81 -9.50
CA MET A 1 -22.11 9.47 -9.18
C MET A 1 -23.23 8.51 -8.83
N VAL A 2 -24.32 8.94 -8.32
CA VAL A 2 -25.48 8.09 -8.06
C VAL A 2 -26.18 7.79 -9.38
N THR A 3 -25.81 6.69 -10.03
CA THR A 3 -26.60 6.19 -11.15
C THR A 3 -27.80 5.50 -10.55
N LYS A 4 -29.01 5.95 -10.93
CA LYS A 4 -30.32 5.39 -10.60
C LYS A 4 -30.29 4.13 -9.70
N GLY A 5 -30.26 4.34 -8.37
CA GLY A 5 -30.35 3.26 -7.38
C GLY A 5 -29.03 2.59 -6.96
N LYS A 6 -27.89 2.89 -7.59
CA LYS A 6 -26.58 2.33 -7.18
C LYS A 6 -25.81 3.37 -6.36
N ASN A 7 -25.71 3.14 -5.07
CA ASN A 7 -25.04 4.05 -4.12
C ASN A 7 -24.09 3.34 -3.15
N GLU A 8 -23.76 2.08 -3.41
CA GLU A 8 -22.82 1.33 -2.57
C GLU A 8 -21.47 1.18 -3.26
N ILE A 9 -20.41 1.25 -2.47
CA ILE A 9 -19.01 1.04 -2.90
C ILE A 9 -18.42 -0.03 -2.02
N VAL A 10 -17.70 -1.00 -2.63
CA VAL A 10 -16.93 -2.00 -1.91
C VAL A 10 -15.45 -1.65 -2.03
N THR A 11 -14.73 -1.61 -0.92
CA THR A 11 -13.28 -1.32 -0.86
C THR A 11 -12.63 -2.07 0.30
N THR A 12 -11.33 -1.83 0.57
CA THR A 12 -10.62 -2.42 1.70
C THR A 12 -10.18 -1.35 2.71
N PRO A 13 -10.02 -1.69 3.99
CA PRO A 13 -9.52 -0.74 4.99
C PRO A 13 -8.02 -0.45 4.83
N VAL A 14 -7.31 -1.18 3.98
CA VAL A 14 -5.86 -1.04 3.74
C VAL A 14 -5.52 -0.23 2.48
N GLU A 15 -6.52 0.42 1.88
CA GLU A 15 -6.32 1.31 0.73
C GLU A 15 -5.44 2.51 1.10
N HIS A 16 -4.83 3.09 0.06
CA HIS A 16 -4.14 4.37 0.24
C HIS A 16 -5.13 5.48 0.67
N PRO A 17 -4.71 6.46 1.50
CA PRO A 17 -5.57 7.58 1.91
C PRO A 17 -6.30 8.28 0.77
N ALA A 18 -5.75 8.32 -0.45
CA ALA A 18 -6.42 8.86 -1.62
C ALA A 18 -7.76 8.17 -1.95
N ILE A 19 -7.86 6.87 -1.68
CA ILE A 19 -9.10 6.10 -1.85
C ILE A 19 -9.98 6.24 -0.62
N LEU A 20 -9.42 6.06 0.59
CA LEU A 20 -10.20 6.13 1.84
C LEU A 20 -10.86 7.48 2.03
N GLN A 21 -10.12 8.58 1.89
CA GLN A 21 -10.65 9.95 1.99
C GLN A 21 -11.70 10.24 0.91
N THR A 22 -11.55 9.66 -0.29
CA THR A 22 -12.58 9.75 -1.34
C THR A 22 -13.83 8.97 -0.94
N CYS A 23 -13.70 7.81 -0.33
CA CYS A 23 -14.82 7.02 0.19
C CYS A 23 -15.54 7.77 1.32
N ASP A 24 -14.81 8.39 2.24
CA ASP A 24 -15.37 9.21 3.34
C ASP A 24 -16.15 10.41 2.79
N PHE A 25 -15.58 11.11 1.83
CA PHE A 25 -16.28 12.21 1.14
C PHE A 25 -17.56 11.71 0.48
N LEU A 26 -17.52 10.58 -0.23
CA LEU A 26 -18.72 10.03 -0.88
C LEU A 26 -19.74 9.54 0.13
N SER A 27 -19.30 8.99 1.27
CA SER A 27 -20.16 8.58 2.38
C SER A 27 -20.94 9.78 2.94
N SER A 28 -20.27 10.92 3.15
CA SER A 28 -20.92 12.15 3.60
C SER A 28 -21.96 12.71 2.58
N HIS A 29 -21.91 12.20 1.34
CA HIS A 29 -22.85 12.54 0.26
C HIS A 29 -23.84 11.40 -0.06
N GLY A 30 -24.03 10.46 0.85
CA GLY A 30 -25.07 9.42 0.79
C GLY A 30 -24.64 8.12 0.10
N ALA A 31 -23.35 7.91 -0.17
CA ALA A 31 -22.86 6.61 -0.55
C ALA A 31 -22.68 5.72 0.70
N LYS A 32 -22.96 4.43 0.56
CA LYS A 32 -22.64 3.43 1.57
C LYS A 32 -21.32 2.76 1.20
N ILE A 33 -20.35 2.79 2.12
CA ILE A 33 -19.07 2.13 1.94
C ILE A 33 -19.10 0.79 2.67
N ASN A 34 -18.85 -0.29 1.96
CA ASN A 34 -18.73 -1.64 2.49
C ASN A 34 -17.24 -2.03 2.45
N TYR A 35 -16.66 -2.28 3.59
CA TYR A 35 -15.26 -2.70 3.69
C TYR A 35 -15.15 -4.21 3.68
N LEU A 36 -14.33 -4.74 2.76
CA LEU A 36 -13.90 -6.13 2.74
C LEU A 36 -12.85 -6.35 3.82
N HIS A 37 -13.04 -7.36 4.64
CA HIS A 37 -12.10 -7.68 5.72
C HIS A 37 -10.73 -8.09 5.17
N VAL A 38 -9.68 -7.78 5.94
CA VAL A 38 -8.29 -8.16 5.65
C VAL A 38 -7.77 -9.01 6.79
N SER A 39 -7.20 -10.16 6.49
CA SER A 39 -6.62 -11.06 7.51
C SER A 39 -5.38 -10.45 8.17
N ASN A 40 -4.92 -11.06 9.27
CA ASN A 40 -3.67 -10.66 9.94
C ASN A 40 -2.43 -10.79 9.04
N HIS A 41 -2.50 -11.61 7.98
CA HIS A 41 -1.46 -11.75 6.95
C HIS A 41 -1.67 -10.81 5.76
N GLY A 42 -2.76 -10.06 5.74
CA GLY A 42 -3.09 -9.14 4.67
C GLY A 42 -3.86 -9.76 3.51
N ASP A 43 -4.42 -10.97 3.66
CA ASP A 43 -5.19 -11.64 2.60
C ASP A 43 -6.63 -11.14 2.54
N LEU A 44 -7.24 -11.30 1.36
CA LEU A 44 -8.64 -11.00 1.08
C LEU A 44 -9.41 -12.29 0.81
N ASP A 45 -10.61 -12.44 1.42
CA ASP A 45 -11.51 -13.55 1.11
C ASP A 45 -12.37 -13.20 -0.11
N LEU A 46 -12.24 -14.01 -1.17
CA LEU A 46 -13.00 -13.86 -2.41
C LEU A 46 -14.50 -14.12 -2.22
N ASN A 47 -14.89 -15.02 -1.30
CA ASN A 47 -16.28 -15.31 -1.02
C ASN A 47 -16.94 -14.17 -0.24
N GLU A 48 -16.22 -13.59 0.73
CA GLU A 48 -16.68 -12.38 1.40
C GLU A 48 -16.85 -11.24 0.39
N PHE A 49 -15.85 -11.03 -0.49
CA PHE A 49 -15.94 -10.01 -1.54
C PHE A 49 -17.20 -10.21 -2.39
N GLU A 50 -17.47 -11.43 -2.85
CA GLU A 50 -18.66 -11.73 -3.65
C GLU A 50 -19.95 -11.45 -2.88
N SER A 51 -20.01 -11.78 -1.59
CA SER A 51 -21.17 -11.54 -0.74
C SER A 51 -21.48 -10.05 -0.50
N LEU A 52 -20.49 -9.17 -0.60
CA LEU A 52 -20.65 -7.72 -0.48
C LEU A 52 -21.22 -7.09 -1.76
N LEU A 53 -21.20 -7.79 -2.90
CA LEU A 53 -21.72 -7.28 -4.16
C LEU A 53 -23.22 -7.48 -4.25
N ASN A 54 -23.95 -6.43 -4.60
CA ASN A 54 -25.40 -6.47 -4.77
C ASN A 54 -25.87 -5.48 -5.86
N GLU A 55 -27.17 -5.44 -6.14
CA GLU A 55 -27.75 -4.57 -7.19
C GLU A 55 -27.50 -3.07 -6.95
N ARG A 56 -27.25 -2.64 -5.71
CA ARG A 56 -26.94 -1.27 -5.36
C ARG A 56 -25.45 -0.95 -5.43
N THR A 57 -24.59 -1.95 -5.62
CA THR A 57 -23.15 -1.73 -5.74
C THR A 57 -22.84 -1.04 -7.06
N ALA A 58 -22.27 0.17 -6.97
CA ALA A 58 -21.86 0.97 -8.12
C ALA A 58 -20.45 0.65 -8.57
N LEU A 59 -19.55 0.42 -7.60
CA LEU A 59 -18.12 0.29 -7.81
C LEU A 59 -17.51 -0.61 -6.74
N ALA A 60 -16.60 -1.47 -7.14
CA ALA A 60 -15.62 -2.08 -6.25
C ALA A 60 -14.23 -1.49 -6.56
N SER A 61 -13.50 -1.09 -5.52
CA SER A 61 -12.16 -0.51 -5.64
C SER A 61 -11.22 -1.21 -4.67
N VAL A 62 -10.28 -1.97 -5.20
CA VAL A 62 -9.28 -2.71 -4.41
C VAL A 62 -7.91 -2.44 -5.01
N MET A 63 -6.95 -2.02 -4.18
CA MET A 63 -5.58 -1.79 -4.62
C MET A 63 -4.94 -3.09 -5.09
N TRP A 64 -4.03 -3.00 -6.07
CA TRP A 64 -3.36 -4.19 -6.61
C TRP A 64 -2.22 -4.66 -5.73
N ALA A 65 -1.47 -3.72 -5.15
CA ALA A 65 -0.43 -4.03 -4.19
C ALA A 65 -0.41 -2.98 -3.08
N ASN A 66 -0.25 -3.43 -1.84
CA ASN A 66 -0.22 -2.54 -0.69
C ASN A 66 1.09 -1.75 -0.63
N ASN A 67 0.99 -0.47 -0.32
CA ASN A 67 2.13 0.45 -0.27
C ASN A 67 2.98 0.32 1.00
N GLU A 68 2.49 -0.35 2.03
CA GLU A 68 3.20 -0.54 3.29
C GLU A 68 3.78 -1.95 3.40
N THR A 69 2.97 -2.97 3.25
CA THR A 69 3.39 -4.37 3.40
C THR A 69 3.95 -4.98 2.12
N GLY A 70 3.56 -4.46 0.97
CA GLY A 70 3.90 -5.03 -0.33
C GLY A 70 2.98 -6.15 -0.78
N ASN A 71 1.98 -6.57 0.00
CA ASN A 71 1.03 -7.62 -0.37
C ASN A 71 0.41 -7.36 -1.74
N ILE A 72 0.35 -8.40 -2.57
CA ILE A 72 -0.26 -8.37 -3.90
C ILE A 72 -1.64 -9.02 -3.78
N TYR A 73 -2.69 -8.25 -4.12
CA TYR A 73 -4.05 -8.73 -4.07
C TYR A 73 -4.50 -9.36 -5.39
N PRO A 74 -5.42 -10.34 -5.38
CA PRO A 74 -5.87 -11.05 -6.57
C PRO A 74 -6.90 -10.24 -7.37
N VAL A 75 -6.55 -9.00 -7.75
CA VAL A 75 -7.49 -8.05 -8.39
C VAL A 75 -8.03 -8.53 -9.72
N GLU A 76 -7.32 -9.41 -10.42
CA GLU A 76 -7.82 -10.01 -11.67
C GLU A 76 -9.04 -10.90 -11.40
N LYS A 77 -8.99 -11.71 -10.32
CA LYS A 77 -10.10 -12.54 -9.87
C LYS A 77 -11.25 -11.71 -9.31
N LEU A 78 -10.92 -10.71 -8.47
CA LEU A 78 -11.91 -9.77 -7.93
C LEU A 78 -12.65 -9.02 -9.05
N ALA A 79 -11.92 -8.57 -10.09
CA ALA A 79 -12.51 -7.91 -11.25
C ALA A 79 -13.41 -8.85 -12.07
N GLU A 80 -13.08 -10.13 -12.15
CA GLU A 80 -13.94 -11.15 -12.82
C GLU A 80 -15.22 -11.38 -12.03
N ILE A 81 -15.14 -11.53 -10.71
CA ILE A 81 -16.32 -11.65 -9.83
C ILE A 81 -17.19 -10.39 -9.98
N ALA A 82 -16.62 -9.19 -9.86
CA ALA A 82 -17.36 -7.94 -10.03
C ALA A 82 -18.04 -7.83 -11.41
N TYR A 83 -17.35 -8.26 -12.48
CA TYR A 83 -17.92 -8.29 -13.83
C TYR A 83 -19.15 -9.22 -13.92
N ASN A 84 -19.09 -10.39 -13.32
CA ASN A 84 -20.21 -11.36 -13.31
C ASN A 84 -21.43 -10.81 -12.56
N HIS A 85 -21.23 -9.93 -11.56
CA HIS A 85 -22.27 -9.22 -10.82
C HIS A 85 -22.69 -7.88 -11.45
N GLY A 86 -22.15 -7.52 -12.62
CA GLY A 86 -22.46 -6.25 -13.31
C GLY A 86 -21.99 -5.01 -12.53
N VAL A 87 -20.94 -5.15 -11.72
CA VAL A 87 -20.30 -4.11 -10.91
C VAL A 87 -19.02 -3.63 -11.61
N MET A 88 -18.80 -2.32 -11.67
CA MET A 88 -17.55 -1.76 -12.16
C MET A 88 -16.42 -2.03 -11.17
N PHE A 89 -15.22 -2.32 -11.70
CA PHE A 89 -14.03 -2.57 -10.88
C PHE A 89 -12.92 -1.57 -11.19
N HIS A 90 -12.44 -0.92 -10.15
CA HIS A 90 -11.26 -0.06 -10.15
C HIS A 90 -10.14 -0.68 -9.32
N THR A 91 -8.89 -0.45 -9.71
CA THR A 91 -7.74 -0.78 -8.89
C THR A 91 -6.75 0.40 -8.80
N ASP A 92 -6.32 0.71 -7.59
CA ASP A 92 -5.10 1.49 -7.39
C ASP A 92 -3.89 0.58 -7.64
N ALA A 93 -3.21 0.82 -8.77
CA ALA A 93 -2.06 0.04 -9.19
C ALA A 93 -0.73 0.81 -9.01
N VAL A 94 -0.72 1.84 -8.15
CA VAL A 94 0.47 2.67 -7.91
C VAL A 94 1.68 1.84 -7.47
N GLN A 95 1.44 0.80 -6.68
CA GLN A 95 2.50 -0.10 -6.22
C GLN A 95 2.67 -1.37 -7.07
N ALA A 96 1.81 -1.59 -8.07
CA ALA A 96 1.89 -2.75 -8.97
C ALA A 96 2.63 -2.43 -10.28
N VAL A 97 2.31 -1.28 -10.89
CA VAL A 97 2.92 -0.87 -12.18
C VAL A 97 4.44 -0.78 -12.04
N ALA A 98 5.15 -1.38 -13.01
CA ALA A 98 6.60 -1.51 -13.06
C ALA A 98 7.24 -2.38 -11.95
N LYS A 99 6.45 -3.14 -11.19
CA LYS A 99 6.93 -4.08 -10.17
C LYS A 99 6.44 -5.50 -10.43
N ILE A 100 5.22 -5.63 -10.97
CA ILE A 100 4.66 -6.90 -11.42
C ILE A 100 4.20 -6.79 -12.88
N PRO A 101 4.07 -7.91 -13.61
CA PRO A 101 3.49 -7.89 -14.95
C PRO A 101 2.02 -7.45 -14.91
N VAL A 102 1.65 -6.49 -15.76
CA VAL A 102 0.27 -5.99 -15.88
C VAL A 102 -0.19 -6.12 -17.33
N ASP A 103 -1.18 -6.96 -17.61
CA ASP A 103 -1.81 -7.11 -18.92
C ASP A 103 -3.33 -6.92 -18.84
N LEU A 104 -3.78 -5.68 -18.99
CA LEU A 104 -5.20 -5.33 -18.90
C LEU A 104 -6.08 -5.95 -19.97
N LYS A 105 -5.50 -6.48 -21.06
CA LYS A 105 -6.27 -7.19 -22.11
C LYS A 105 -6.85 -8.50 -21.59
N LYS A 106 -6.18 -9.14 -20.63
CA LYS A 106 -6.56 -10.42 -20.03
C LYS A 106 -7.48 -10.29 -18.83
N THR A 107 -7.78 -9.07 -18.38
CA THR A 107 -8.55 -8.81 -17.15
C THR A 107 -9.93 -8.23 -17.45
N LYS A 108 -10.78 -8.19 -16.43
CA LYS A 108 -12.07 -7.49 -16.44
C LYS A 108 -12.01 -6.11 -15.74
N ILE A 109 -10.83 -5.63 -15.38
CA ILE A 109 -10.64 -4.33 -14.73
C ILE A 109 -11.18 -3.21 -15.63
N ASN A 110 -12.10 -2.41 -15.10
CA ASN A 110 -12.70 -1.27 -15.82
C ASN A 110 -11.81 -0.04 -15.76
N MET A 111 -11.22 0.25 -14.59
CA MET A 111 -10.39 1.42 -14.36
C MET A 111 -9.16 1.04 -13.54
N LEU A 112 -8.03 1.69 -13.85
CA LEU A 112 -6.79 1.54 -13.12
C LEU A 112 -6.10 2.89 -12.98
N SER A 113 -5.65 3.21 -11.78
CA SER A 113 -4.87 4.43 -11.53
C SER A 113 -3.44 4.10 -11.12
N PHE A 114 -2.48 4.92 -11.56
CA PHE A 114 -1.12 4.89 -11.02
C PHE A 114 -0.45 6.26 -11.11
N SER A 115 0.63 6.43 -10.32
CA SER A 115 1.37 7.67 -10.19
C SER A 115 2.76 7.56 -10.82
N GLY A 116 3.13 8.51 -11.66
CA GLY A 116 4.38 8.48 -12.44
C GLY A 116 5.62 8.48 -11.55
N HIS A 117 5.63 9.23 -10.43
CA HIS A 117 6.80 9.31 -9.56
C HIS A 117 7.16 7.97 -8.88
N LYS A 118 6.24 7.01 -8.80
CA LYS A 118 6.53 5.66 -8.27
C LYS A 118 7.28 4.76 -9.24
N ILE A 119 7.40 5.19 -10.50
CA ILE A 119 8.18 4.52 -11.54
C ILE A 119 9.31 5.42 -12.09
N HIS A 120 9.74 6.39 -11.28
CA HIS A 120 10.82 7.34 -11.58
C HIS A 120 10.52 8.34 -12.71
N ALA A 121 9.24 8.58 -13.04
CA ALA A 121 8.81 9.70 -13.85
C ALA A 121 8.77 11.01 -13.03
N PRO A 122 8.61 12.18 -13.64
CA PRO A 122 8.44 13.44 -12.93
C PRO A 122 7.28 13.39 -11.93
N LYS A 123 7.40 14.12 -10.81
CA LYS A 123 6.30 14.33 -9.86
C LYS A 123 5.20 15.17 -10.52
N GLY A 124 3.93 14.95 -10.16
CA GLY A 124 2.80 15.73 -10.66
C GLY A 124 2.15 15.17 -11.94
N VAL A 125 2.55 13.97 -12.40
CA VAL A 125 1.89 13.25 -13.49
C VAL A 125 1.43 11.88 -13.01
N GLY A 126 0.21 11.50 -13.42
CA GLY A 126 -0.38 10.19 -13.15
C GLY A 126 -1.29 9.75 -14.29
N VAL A 127 -1.79 8.55 -14.20
CA VAL A 127 -2.62 7.90 -15.23
C VAL A 127 -3.89 7.36 -14.62
N LEU A 128 -4.99 7.61 -15.29
CA LEU A 128 -6.23 6.85 -15.14
C LEU A 128 -6.52 6.09 -16.45
N TYR A 129 -6.33 4.79 -16.42
CA TYR A 129 -6.82 3.92 -17.49
C TYR A 129 -8.34 3.76 -17.35
N VAL A 130 -9.04 3.88 -18.45
CA VAL A 130 -10.49 3.62 -18.53
C VAL A 130 -10.74 2.71 -19.71
N ARG A 131 -11.24 1.50 -19.45
CA ARG A 131 -11.59 0.52 -20.47
C ARG A 131 -12.66 1.08 -21.41
N ARG A 132 -12.53 0.81 -22.70
CA ARG A 132 -13.55 1.21 -23.69
C ARG A 132 -14.93 0.68 -23.28
N GLY A 133 -15.94 1.54 -23.32
CA GLY A 133 -17.32 1.21 -22.88
C GLY A 133 -17.60 1.48 -21.40
N THR A 134 -16.61 1.72 -20.58
CA THR A 134 -16.81 2.14 -19.19
C THR A 134 -17.32 3.57 -19.14
N ARG A 135 -18.45 3.77 -18.47
CA ARG A 135 -19.02 5.11 -18.25
C ARG A 135 -18.34 5.77 -17.06
N PHE A 136 -17.88 6.99 -17.25
CA PHE A 136 -17.45 7.83 -16.15
C PHE A 136 -17.73 9.30 -16.45
N VAL A 137 -17.91 10.10 -15.41
CA VAL A 137 -18.12 11.54 -15.52
C VAL A 137 -16.83 12.24 -15.13
N PRO A 138 -16.27 13.11 -15.99
CA PRO A 138 -15.07 13.87 -15.66
C PRO A 138 -15.26 14.69 -14.38
N PHE A 139 -14.34 14.57 -13.43
CA PHE A 139 -14.33 15.40 -12.22
C PHE A 139 -13.88 16.84 -12.54
N MET A 140 -12.76 16.97 -13.27
CA MET A 140 -12.28 18.28 -13.72
C MET A 140 -12.99 18.69 -15.01
N LYS A 141 -13.86 19.69 -14.92
CA LYS A 141 -14.64 20.23 -16.04
C LYS A 141 -14.00 21.48 -16.60
N GLY A 142 -14.20 21.75 -17.91
CA GLY A 142 -13.65 22.90 -18.62
C GLY A 142 -13.48 22.60 -20.11
N GLY A 143 -12.27 22.76 -20.62
CA GLY A 143 -11.94 22.46 -22.01
C GLY A 143 -12.04 20.98 -22.40
N HIS A 144 -11.78 20.68 -23.67
CA HIS A 144 -11.97 19.35 -24.25
C HIS A 144 -10.72 18.47 -24.25
N GLN A 145 -9.70 18.83 -23.44
CA GLN A 145 -8.47 18.04 -23.31
C GLN A 145 -8.81 16.60 -22.90
N GLU A 146 -7.89 15.68 -23.16
CA GLU A 146 -8.08 14.25 -22.92
C GLU A 146 -9.42 13.73 -23.47
N ARG A 147 -9.84 14.23 -24.65
CA ARG A 147 -11.14 13.91 -25.29
C ARG A 147 -12.35 14.24 -24.41
N GLY A 148 -12.27 15.37 -23.70
CA GLY A 148 -13.30 15.83 -22.76
C GLY A 148 -13.34 15.05 -21.43
N ARG A 149 -12.32 14.26 -21.13
CA ARG A 149 -12.27 13.42 -19.92
C ARG A 149 -11.56 14.09 -18.74
N ARG A 150 -10.69 15.06 -19.02
CA ARG A 150 -9.97 15.84 -18.02
C ARG A 150 -9.58 17.18 -18.62
N ALA A 151 -10.20 18.24 -18.14
CA ALA A 151 -9.92 19.60 -18.60
C ALA A 151 -8.56 20.11 -18.08
N GLY A 152 -8.02 21.11 -18.75
CA GLY A 152 -6.74 21.74 -18.46
C GLY A 152 -5.68 21.35 -19.48
N THR A 153 -4.83 22.32 -19.85
CA THR A 153 -3.73 22.13 -20.81
C THR A 153 -2.86 20.95 -20.41
N GLU A 154 -2.53 20.09 -21.36
CA GLU A 154 -1.72 18.90 -21.14
C GLU A 154 -0.28 19.29 -20.73
N ASN A 155 0.23 18.68 -19.67
CA ASN A 155 1.62 18.85 -19.24
C ASN A 155 2.52 17.94 -20.11
N VAL A 156 2.73 18.36 -21.36
CA VAL A 156 3.44 17.57 -22.36
C VAL A 156 4.81 17.10 -21.91
N PRO A 157 5.69 17.94 -21.28
CA PRO A 157 7.00 17.48 -20.82
C PRO A 157 6.90 16.32 -19.82
N TYR A 158 5.96 16.37 -18.89
CA TYR A 158 5.80 15.33 -17.87
C TYR A 158 5.15 14.07 -18.42
N ILE A 159 4.24 14.22 -19.41
CA ILE A 159 3.62 13.10 -20.11
C ILE A 159 4.69 12.35 -20.92
N VAL A 160 5.59 13.06 -21.60
CA VAL A 160 6.73 12.45 -22.31
C VAL A 160 7.64 11.72 -21.34
N GLY A 161 8.01 12.36 -20.22
CA GLY A 161 8.83 11.73 -19.18
C GLY A 161 8.18 10.46 -18.60
N LEU A 162 6.86 10.48 -18.42
CA LEU A 162 6.09 9.30 -18.00
C LEU A 162 6.15 8.18 -19.05
N GLY A 163 6.01 8.52 -20.34
CA GLY A 163 6.13 7.55 -21.44
C GLY A 163 7.49 6.85 -21.41
N VAL A 164 8.58 7.61 -21.29
CA VAL A 164 9.94 7.07 -21.18
C VAL A 164 10.09 6.17 -19.94
N ALA A 165 9.55 6.59 -18.80
CA ALA A 165 9.61 5.77 -17.59
C ALA A 165 8.86 4.43 -17.76
N CYS A 166 7.70 4.43 -18.43
CA CYS A 166 6.94 3.22 -18.74
C CYS A 166 7.72 2.29 -19.69
N GLU A 167 8.38 2.81 -20.72
CA GLU A 167 9.22 2.03 -21.62
C GLU A 167 10.40 1.39 -20.89
N LEU A 168 11.11 2.15 -20.06
CA LEU A 168 12.22 1.66 -19.25
C LEU A 168 11.77 0.59 -18.26
N ALA A 169 10.63 0.79 -17.61
CA ALA A 169 10.04 -0.17 -16.69
C ALA A 169 9.71 -1.48 -17.41
N LYS A 170 9.02 -1.41 -18.54
CA LYS A 170 8.67 -2.59 -19.34
C LYS A 170 9.91 -3.36 -19.81
N LYS A 171 10.93 -2.64 -20.32
CA LYS A 171 12.17 -3.25 -20.82
C LYS A 171 12.96 -3.99 -19.76
N ASN A 172 12.95 -3.48 -18.54
CA ASN A 172 13.83 -3.96 -17.47
C ASN A 172 13.08 -4.69 -16.34
N LEU A 173 11.76 -4.93 -16.48
CA LEU A 173 10.92 -5.44 -15.40
C LEU A 173 11.50 -6.71 -14.76
N GLU A 174 11.77 -7.74 -15.54
CA GLU A 174 12.26 -9.03 -15.05
C GLU A 174 13.64 -8.93 -14.38
N THR A 175 14.59 -8.25 -15.07
CA THR A 175 15.97 -8.09 -14.55
C THR A 175 15.98 -7.28 -13.25
N VAL A 176 15.19 -6.17 -13.20
CA VAL A 176 15.10 -5.33 -12.00
C VAL A 176 14.41 -6.09 -10.87
N SER A 177 13.30 -6.76 -11.16
CA SER A 177 12.55 -7.54 -10.18
C SER A 177 13.44 -8.61 -9.54
N THR A 178 14.12 -9.44 -10.33
CA THR A 178 15.01 -10.50 -9.82
C THR A 178 16.11 -9.95 -8.89
N ARG A 179 16.79 -8.86 -9.31
CA ARG A 179 17.87 -8.26 -8.52
C ARG A 179 17.33 -7.61 -7.24
N VAL A 180 16.26 -6.84 -7.36
CA VAL A 180 15.68 -6.12 -6.21
C VAL A 180 15.10 -7.10 -5.20
N LYS A 181 14.48 -8.19 -5.67
CA LYS A 181 14.03 -9.27 -4.80
C LYS A 181 15.18 -9.89 -4.01
N ALA A 182 16.30 -10.20 -4.66
CA ALA A 182 17.47 -10.75 -3.97
C ALA A 182 18.01 -9.81 -2.88
N LEU A 183 18.05 -8.50 -3.14
CA LEU A 183 18.45 -7.50 -2.16
C LEU A 183 17.45 -7.40 -0.99
N ARG A 184 16.15 -7.41 -1.27
CA ARG A 184 15.12 -7.43 -0.24
C ARG A 184 15.20 -8.68 0.62
N ASP A 185 15.35 -9.85 0.02
CA ASP A 185 15.42 -11.13 0.73
C ASP A 185 16.70 -11.18 1.60
N LYS A 186 17.83 -10.61 1.12
CA LYS A 186 19.06 -10.45 1.92
C LYS A 186 18.81 -9.56 3.14
N LEU A 187 18.15 -8.41 2.94
CA LEU A 187 17.82 -7.48 4.04
C LEU A 187 16.90 -8.15 5.07
N GLU A 188 15.82 -8.77 4.61
CA GLU A 188 14.86 -9.48 5.45
C GLU A 188 15.53 -10.56 6.29
N LYS A 189 16.25 -11.47 5.64
CA LYS A 189 16.97 -12.56 6.33
C LYS A 189 17.98 -12.03 7.35
N GLY A 190 18.71 -10.97 6.97
CA GLY A 190 19.69 -10.35 7.86
C GLY A 190 19.05 -9.73 9.10
N ILE A 191 17.94 -9.00 8.94
CA ILE A 191 17.19 -8.42 10.06
C ILE A 191 16.66 -9.51 10.97
N LEU A 192 15.92 -10.49 10.43
CA LEU A 192 15.28 -11.54 11.23
C LEU A 192 16.29 -12.42 11.97
N SER A 193 17.51 -12.57 11.43
CA SER A 193 18.56 -13.36 12.07
C SER A 193 19.35 -12.61 13.16
N SER A 194 19.41 -11.28 13.09
CA SER A 194 20.24 -10.45 13.97
C SER A 194 19.46 -9.69 15.05
N ILE A 195 18.15 -9.51 14.87
CA ILE A 195 17.30 -8.72 15.77
C ILE A 195 16.18 -9.61 16.31
N PRO A 196 16.18 -9.93 17.62
CA PRO A 196 15.08 -10.69 18.22
C PRO A 196 13.80 -9.84 18.33
N GLU A 197 12.67 -10.48 18.60
CA GLU A 197 11.37 -9.80 18.78
C GLU A 197 11.03 -8.84 17.64
N CYS A 198 11.17 -9.31 16.40
CA CYS A 198 10.69 -8.65 15.20
C CYS A 198 10.11 -9.68 14.24
N PHE A 199 9.24 -9.22 13.36
CA PHE A 199 8.62 -10.05 12.32
C PHE A 199 8.25 -9.21 11.10
N VAL A 200 8.10 -9.88 9.96
CA VAL A 200 7.62 -9.26 8.71
C VAL A 200 6.10 -9.12 8.78
N THR A 201 5.58 -7.96 8.40
CA THR A 201 4.15 -7.74 8.25
C THR A 201 3.69 -8.06 6.83
N GLY A 202 2.54 -8.71 6.69
CA GLY A 202 1.98 -9.11 5.40
C GLY A 202 2.29 -10.56 5.02
N ASP A 203 1.78 -10.98 3.88
CA ASP A 203 2.02 -12.31 3.32
C ASP A 203 3.43 -12.41 2.75
N GLU A 204 4.25 -13.30 3.30
CA GLU A 204 5.63 -13.52 2.84
C GLU A 204 5.69 -14.16 1.46
N ALA A 205 4.66 -14.91 1.04
CA ALA A 205 4.65 -15.64 -0.22
C ALA A 205 4.21 -14.77 -1.41
N VAL A 206 3.39 -13.75 -1.20
CA VAL A 206 2.77 -12.94 -2.27
C VAL A 206 2.99 -11.45 -2.03
N ARG A 207 4.25 -11.01 -2.13
CA ARG A 207 4.64 -9.60 -1.99
C ARG A 207 5.37 -9.05 -3.21
N THR A 208 5.30 -7.73 -3.39
CA THR A 208 6.16 -7.05 -4.37
C THR A 208 7.64 -7.23 -4.03
N ASP A 209 8.48 -7.32 -5.04
CA ASP A 209 9.91 -7.61 -4.88
C ASP A 209 10.70 -6.51 -4.17
N ASN A 210 10.14 -5.30 -4.05
CA ASN A 210 10.85 -4.11 -3.60
C ASN A 210 10.44 -3.61 -2.21
N THR A 211 9.44 -4.19 -1.58
CA THR A 211 8.91 -3.72 -0.31
C THR A 211 9.16 -4.74 0.78
N LEU A 212 9.74 -4.29 1.88
CA LEU A 212 9.89 -5.03 3.12
C LEU A 212 9.35 -4.18 4.25
N ASN A 213 8.39 -4.68 5.00
CA ASN A 213 7.90 -4.05 6.21
C ASN A 213 8.18 -4.96 7.39
N VAL A 214 8.89 -4.44 8.39
CA VAL A 214 9.27 -5.19 9.60
C VAL A 214 8.72 -4.47 10.82
N ALA A 215 8.03 -5.20 11.66
CA ALA A 215 7.58 -4.74 12.96
C ALA A 215 8.61 -5.10 14.03
N PHE A 216 9.13 -4.10 14.74
CA PHE A 216 10.06 -4.25 15.85
C PHE A 216 9.30 -3.99 17.15
N LYS A 217 9.15 -5.01 17.99
CA LYS A 217 8.44 -4.87 19.27
C LYS A 217 9.21 -3.94 20.23
N PHE A 218 8.43 -3.19 21.03
CA PHE A 218 8.88 -2.37 22.15
C PHE A 218 9.76 -1.16 21.79
N VAL A 219 9.66 -0.67 20.56
CA VAL A 219 10.34 0.53 20.06
C VAL A 219 9.40 1.37 19.21
N GLU A 220 9.72 2.66 19.11
CA GLU A 220 8.98 3.60 18.28
C GLU A 220 9.64 3.74 16.90
N GLY A 221 8.85 3.61 15.84
CA GLY A 221 9.32 3.69 14.45
C GLY A 221 9.97 5.03 14.13
N GLU A 222 9.43 6.14 14.63
CA GLU A 222 10.01 7.47 14.41
C GLU A 222 11.42 7.57 14.99
N ALA A 223 11.64 7.00 16.18
CA ALA A 223 12.97 6.97 16.78
C ALA A 223 13.96 6.13 15.95
N ILE A 224 13.50 5.01 15.39
CA ILE A 224 14.30 4.20 14.46
C ILE A 224 14.67 5.02 13.23
N LEU A 225 13.71 5.74 12.62
CA LEU A 225 13.95 6.56 11.43
C LEU A 225 14.95 7.68 11.68
N LEU A 226 14.83 8.38 12.82
CA LEU A 226 15.79 9.43 13.21
C LEU A 226 17.21 8.88 13.34
N MET A 227 17.37 7.73 14.00
CA MET A 227 18.69 7.10 14.14
C MET A 227 19.25 6.58 12.81
N LEU A 228 18.40 6.01 11.93
CA LEU A 228 18.83 5.59 10.59
C LEU A 228 19.30 6.78 9.76
N ASN A 229 18.65 7.94 9.88
CA ASN A 229 19.02 9.16 9.17
C ASN A 229 20.43 9.65 9.52
N GLU A 230 20.90 9.47 10.76
CA GLU A 230 22.28 9.78 11.17
C GLU A 230 23.32 8.97 10.38
N TYR A 231 22.94 7.80 9.88
CA TYR A 231 23.78 6.96 9.01
C TYR A 231 23.53 7.18 7.52
N GLY A 232 22.66 8.14 7.15
CA GLY A 232 22.27 8.43 5.76
C GLY A 232 21.35 7.38 5.15
N ILE A 233 20.61 6.63 5.97
CA ILE A 233 19.66 5.61 5.55
C ILE A 233 18.24 6.18 5.65
N ALA A 234 17.56 6.28 4.50
CA ALA A 234 16.17 6.70 4.44
C ALA A 234 15.23 5.49 4.43
N ALA A 235 14.30 5.45 5.38
CA ALA A 235 13.22 4.47 5.45
C ALA A 235 11.90 5.20 5.76
N SER A 236 10.79 4.48 5.95
CA SER A 236 9.51 5.08 6.33
C SER A 236 8.85 4.26 7.45
N SER A 237 8.21 4.94 8.38
CA SER A 237 7.23 4.30 9.26
C SER A 237 5.89 4.14 8.53
N GLY A 238 5.05 3.21 8.96
CA GLY A 238 3.68 3.08 8.45
C GLY A 238 2.84 4.34 8.68
N SER A 239 3.13 5.11 9.73
CA SER A 239 2.45 6.36 10.10
C SER A 239 2.89 7.60 9.32
N ALA A 240 3.82 7.49 8.36
CA ALA A 240 4.38 8.64 7.65
C ALA A 240 3.36 9.52 6.89
N CYS A 241 2.13 9.06 6.68
CA CYS A 241 1.05 9.84 6.07
C CYS A 241 0.15 10.55 7.11
N SER A 242 0.32 10.29 8.40
CA SER A 242 -0.44 10.87 9.51
C SER A 242 0.48 11.48 10.56
N SER A 243 1.42 12.31 10.13
CA SER A 243 2.43 12.96 11.01
C SER A 243 1.84 13.82 12.14
N GLU A 244 0.52 13.90 12.25
CA GLU A 244 -0.20 14.61 13.31
C GLU A 244 -0.84 13.67 14.35
N SER A 245 -0.85 12.34 14.16
CA SER A 245 -1.39 11.39 15.13
C SER A 245 -0.32 10.42 15.62
N LEU A 246 -0.31 10.17 16.93
CA LEU A 246 0.50 9.12 17.58
C LEU A 246 -0.04 7.70 17.29
N GLU A 247 -1.01 7.57 16.41
CA GLU A 247 -1.67 6.31 16.07
C GLU A 247 -0.84 5.47 15.09
N PRO A 248 -0.83 4.14 15.24
CA PRO A 248 -0.22 3.26 14.25
C PRO A 248 -0.94 3.38 12.90
N SER A 249 -0.26 2.99 11.84
CA SER A 249 -0.85 2.94 10.50
C SER A 249 -2.21 2.24 10.49
N HIS A 250 -3.16 2.79 9.73
CA HIS A 250 -4.45 2.16 9.49
C HIS A 250 -4.31 0.75 8.87
N VAL A 251 -3.25 0.50 8.07
CA VAL A 251 -2.95 -0.83 7.50
C VAL A 251 -2.58 -1.79 8.63
N MET A 252 -1.69 -1.39 9.54
CA MET A 252 -1.28 -2.23 10.67
C MET A 252 -2.46 -2.53 11.60
N ARG A 253 -3.33 -1.55 11.84
CA ARG A 253 -4.56 -1.75 12.63
C ARG A 253 -5.53 -2.70 11.91
N ALA A 254 -5.77 -2.50 10.63
CA ALA A 254 -6.67 -3.36 9.84
C ALA A 254 -6.19 -4.81 9.75
N MET A 255 -4.87 -5.03 9.80
CA MET A 255 -4.25 -6.35 9.83
C MET A 255 -4.06 -6.89 11.26
N ASN A 256 -4.58 -6.20 12.27
CA ASN A 256 -4.48 -6.59 13.67
C ASN A 256 -3.04 -6.89 14.13
N VAL A 257 -2.08 -6.07 13.65
CA VAL A 257 -0.68 -6.17 14.11
C VAL A 257 -0.64 -5.82 15.60
N PRO A 258 -0.02 -6.64 16.47
CA PRO A 258 -0.01 -6.42 17.92
C PRO A 258 0.43 -5.00 18.31
N PHE A 259 -0.22 -4.38 19.27
CA PHE A 259 0.07 -3.02 19.72
C PHE A 259 1.54 -2.80 20.10
N SER A 260 2.16 -3.81 20.74
CA SER A 260 3.59 -3.81 21.11
C SER A 260 4.54 -3.66 19.92
N ALA A 261 4.05 -3.90 18.70
CA ALA A 261 4.84 -3.91 17.46
C ALA A 261 4.34 -2.89 16.43
N ALA A 262 3.06 -2.50 16.47
CA ALA A 262 2.44 -1.67 15.45
C ALA A 262 3.09 -0.28 15.31
N HIS A 263 3.51 0.32 16.41
CA HIS A 263 4.25 1.58 16.44
C HIS A 263 5.71 1.45 15.96
N GLY A 264 6.30 0.25 16.08
CA GLY A 264 7.66 -0.05 15.69
C GLY A 264 7.80 -0.55 14.24
N THR A 265 6.80 -0.35 13.38
CA THR A 265 6.85 -0.81 12.00
C THR A 265 7.71 0.11 11.12
N ILE A 266 8.64 -0.49 10.40
CA ILE A 266 9.51 0.21 9.44
C ILE A 266 9.38 -0.44 8.07
N ARG A 267 9.06 0.40 7.07
CA ARG A 267 9.05 0.00 5.68
C ARG A 267 10.37 0.38 5.00
N PHE A 268 11.05 -0.62 4.49
CA PHE A 268 12.19 -0.48 3.58
C PHE A 268 11.69 -0.63 2.15
N SER A 269 11.89 0.41 1.33
CA SER A 269 11.46 0.43 -0.07
C SER A 269 12.67 0.48 -0.98
N LEU A 270 12.96 -0.63 -1.62
CA LEU A 270 14.08 -0.76 -2.53
C LEU A 270 13.70 -0.29 -3.94
N SER A 271 14.69 0.05 -4.73
CA SER A 271 14.50 0.45 -6.11
C SER A 271 15.55 -0.18 -7.03
N ARG A 272 15.40 0.07 -8.33
CA ARG A 272 16.43 -0.31 -9.32
C ARG A 272 17.79 0.34 -9.08
N PHE A 273 17.88 1.32 -8.22
CA PHE A 273 19.13 2.01 -7.89
C PHE A 273 19.76 1.51 -6.59
N THR A 274 19.01 0.78 -5.77
CA THR A 274 19.52 0.23 -4.51
C THR A 274 20.67 -0.72 -4.77
N THR A 275 21.76 -0.57 -4.01
CA THR A 275 22.97 -1.38 -4.12
C THR A 275 23.09 -2.40 -2.99
N GLU A 276 24.01 -3.35 -3.15
CA GLU A 276 24.27 -4.35 -2.11
C GLU A 276 24.95 -3.72 -0.90
N GLU A 277 25.84 -2.76 -1.13
CA GLU A 277 26.55 -2.01 -0.07
C GLU A 277 25.57 -1.23 0.82
N GLU A 278 24.49 -0.67 0.26
CA GLU A 278 23.44 0.00 1.02
C GLU A 278 22.69 -0.99 1.93
N ILE A 279 22.44 -2.20 1.45
CA ILE A 279 21.83 -3.28 2.24
C ILE A 279 22.80 -3.72 3.37
N ASP A 280 24.07 -3.95 3.05
CA ASP A 280 25.06 -4.37 4.03
C ASP A 280 25.27 -3.31 5.12
N LYS A 281 25.30 -2.03 4.75
CA LYS A 281 25.37 -0.92 5.70
C LYS A 281 24.14 -0.89 6.62
N THR A 282 22.96 -1.10 6.07
CA THR A 282 21.72 -1.15 6.86
C THR A 282 21.76 -2.29 7.88
N LEU A 283 22.16 -3.49 7.45
CA LEU A 283 22.31 -4.66 8.32
C LEU A 283 23.40 -4.46 9.40
N GLN A 284 24.43 -3.69 9.11
CA GLN A 284 25.50 -3.39 10.06
C GLN A 284 25.03 -2.48 11.20
N VAL A 285 24.18 -1.47 10.90
CA VAL A 285 23.84 -0.42 11.90
C VAL A 285 22.51 -0.69 12.61
N LEU A 286 21.53 -1.28 11.93
CA LEU A 286 20.16 -1.44 12.45
C LEU A 286 20.09 -2.23 13.77
N PRO A 287 20.83 -3.34 13.97
CA PRO A 287 20.78 -4.06 15.24
C PRO A 287 21.16 -3.22 16.45
N GLY A 288 22.23 -2.44 16.35
CA GLY A 288 22.66 -1.52 17.41
C GLY A 288 21.65 -0.39 17.68
N ILE A 289 20.97 0.10 16.64
CA ILE A 289 19.92 1.09 16.78
C ILE A 289 18.74 0.49 17.59
N ILE A 290 18.26 -0.68 17.22
CA ILE A 290 17.15 -1.33 17.91
C ILE A 290 17.51 -1.66 19.36
N GLU A 291 18.72 -2.18 19.61
CA GLU A 291 19.18 -2.46 20.97
C GLU A 291 19.23 -1.21 21.84
N ASN A 292 19.80 -0.11 21.32
CA ASN A 292 19.85 1.16 22.03
C ASN A 292 18.46 1.69 22.39
N LEU A 293 17.52 1.66 21.45
CA LEU A 293 16.15 2.12 21.68
C LEU A 293 15.42 1.25 22.69
N ARG A 294 15.57 -0.09 22.61
CA ARG A 294 15.01 -1.02 23.59
C ARG A 294 15.55 -0.80 24.99
N ASN A 295 16.82 -0.50 25.15
CA ASN A 295 17.44 -0.21 26.45
C ASN A 295 16.87 1.06 27.10
N LEU A 296 16.31 1.98 26.31
CA LEU A 296 15.58 3.17 26.79
C LEU A 296 14.10 2.88 27.06
N SER A 297 13.56 1.78 26.55
CA SER A 297 12.15 1.41 26.68
C SER A 297 11.85 0.88 28.09
N PRO A 298 10.78 1.35 28.76
CA PRO A 298 10.34 0.81 30.05
C PRO A 298 9.85 -0.66 29.93
N TYR A 299 9.52 -1.07 28.72
CA TYR A 299 8.99 -2.41 28.40
C TYR A 299 10.07 -3.45 28.09
N TRP A 300 11.34 -3.06 28.13
CA TRP A 300 12.47 -3.94 27.83
C TRP A 300 13.56 -3.82 28.88
N LYS A 301 13.96 -4.91 29.53
CA LYS A 301 15.07 -4.94 30.52
C LYS A 301 15.90 -6.19 30.35
N GLN A 302 17.23 -6.03 30.46
CA GLN A 302 18.17 -7.15 30.40
C GLN A 302 17.99 -8.04 29.16
N GLY A 303 17.72 -7.45 27.99
CA GLY A 303 17.51 -8.18 26.75
C GLY A 303 16.19 -8.93 26.64
N LYS A 304 15.21 -8.66 27.51
CA LYS A 304 13.90 -9.36 27.54
C LYS A 304 12.73 -8.42 27.71
N PRO A 305 11.57 -8.73 27.12
CA PRO A 305 10.33 -8.02 27.37
C PRO A 305 9.93 -8.13 28.85
N GLN A 306 9.42 -7.03 29.44
CA GLN A 306 9.04 -6.98 30.86
C GLN A 306 7.53 -7.15 31.09
N ILE A 307 6.73 -7.10 30.03
CA ILE A 307 5.27 -7.18 30.12
C ILE A 307 4.77 -8.35 29.29
N GLN A 308 4.08 -9.28 29.96
CA GLN A 308 3.19 -10.24 29.30
C GLN A 308 1.82 -9.59 29.21
N GLY A 309 1.22 -9.51 28.00
CA GLY A 309 -0.16 -9.07 27.80
C GLY A 309 -0.38 -7.67 27.24
N LEU A 310 0.64 -7.03 26.63
CA LEU A 310 0.44 -5.80 25.84
C LEU A 310 -0.13 -6.06 24.44
N ASP A 311 -0.26 -7.29 24.04
CA ASP A 311 -0.81 -7.67 22.74
C ASP A 311 -2.34 -7.72 22.88
N HIS A 312 -2.98 -6.56 22.95
CA HIS A 312 -4.41 -6.44 22.76
C HIS A 312 -4.70 -6.36 21.27
N ASP A 313 -5.68 -7.12 20.82
CA ASP A 313 -6.27 -6.93 19.50
C ASP A 313 -6.82 -5.50 19.43
N PHE A 314 -6.59 -4.81 18.31
CA PHE A 314 -7.29 -3.56 18.06
C PHE A 314 -8.77 -3.91 17.92
N ASP A 315 -9.60 -3.44 18.86
CA ASP A 315 -11.05 -3.68 18.83
C ASP A 315 -11.61 -3.19 17.49
N ALA A 316 -12.01 -4.14 16.66
CA ALA A 316 -12.64 -3.87 15.36
C ALA A 316 -13.96 -3.07 15.50
N ASP A 317 -14.50 -2.98 16.72
CA ASP A 317 -15.74 -2.27 17.05
C ASP A 317 -15.54 -0.85 17.63
N SER A 318 -14.31 -0.37 17.77
CA SER A 318 -14.13 1.01 18.23
C SER A 318 -14.64 1.97 17.15
N LYS A 319 -15.70 2.67 17.47
CA LYS A 319 -16.34 3.71 16.62
C LYS A 319 -15.37 4.85 16.21
N GLU A 320 -14.13 4.81 16.66
CA GLU A 320 -13.05 5.76 16.38
C GLU A 320 -12.32 5.53 15.04
N VAL A 321 -12.57 4.42 14.35
CA VAL A 321 -12.10 4.23 12.96
C VAL A 321 -12.84 5.16 11.98
N ARG A 322 -13.75 6.01 12.48
CA ARG A 322 -14.62 6.91 11.68
C ARG A 322 -14.38 8.40 11.96
N ALA A 323 -13.21 8.82 12.38
CA ALA A 323 -12.89 10.24 12.50
C ALA A 323 -11.87 10.67 11.44
#